data_1bab59934f2d6dc29d3c6815b75ecdb7
#
_entry.id   1bab59934f2d6dc29d3c6815b75ecdb7
#
_cell.length_a   1.000
_cell.length_b   1.000
_cell.length_c   1.000
_cell.angle_alpha   90.00
_cell.angle_beta   90.00
_cell.angle_gamma   90.00
#
_symmetry.space_group_name_H-M   'P 1'
#
loop_
_entity.id
_entity.type
_entity.pdbx_description
1 polymer ?
#
loop_
_entity_poly.entity_id
_entity_poly.type
_entity_poly.pdbx_seq_one_letter_code
_entity_poly.pdbx_strand_id
1 'polypeptide(L)'
;TMLDALCFGLFQRAFRNIKKDQMINSINEKDCVVEVEFTIGQNEYKIIRGIKPNIFEIWCNDVMLNQDAAQRDYQKHLESTILKLNFRSFTQVVILGNASFVPFMQLRARHRRQVVEEILDIEIFSKMNLLFREKQKNQDEIIKQSDFNCQLIDSKIESQKKHIEDMSGNKQ
;
A
#
# COMPACT_ATOMS: atom_id res chain seq x y z
N THR A 1 20.85 8.21 17.53
CA THR A 1 21.39 6.87 17.16
C THR A 1 20.43 5.75 17.49
N MET A 2 19.91 5.64 18.73
CA MET A 2 18.98 4.55 19.13
C MET A 2 17.70 4.54 18.26
N LEU A 3 17.06 5.69 18.03
CA LEU A 3 15.88 5.80 17.17
C LEU A 3 16.18 5.45 15.70
N ASP A 4 17.37 5.80 15.21
CA ASP A 4 17.79 5.41 13.87
C ASP A 4 17.97 3.90 13.74
N ALA A 5 18.58 3.27 14.77
CA ALA A 5 18.76 1.82 14.81
C ALA A 5 17.40 1.11 14.85
N LEU A 6 16.48 1.54 15.72
CA LEU A 6 15.14 0.98 15.80
C LEU A 6 14.39 1.09 14.46
N CYS A 7 14.37 2.27 13.86
CA CYS A 7 13.73 2.48 12.57
C CYS A 7 14.41 1.70 11.44
N PHE A 8 15.74 1.58 11.47
CA PHE A 8 16.46 0.78 10.49
C PHE A 8 16.14 -0.71 10.64
N GLY A 9 16.16 -1.24 11.85
CA GLY A 9 15.82 -2.64 12.12
C GLY A 9 14.42 -2.99 11.60
N LEU A 10 13.41 -2.18 11.89
CA LEU A 10 12.02 -2.44 11.54
C LEU A 10 11.67 -2.09 10.08
N PHE A 11 12.14 -0.94 9.55
CA PHE A 11 11.67 -0.35 8.28
C PHE A 11 12.77 -0.16 7.23
N GLN A 12 13.96 -0.64 7.45
CA GLN A 12 15.10 -0.51 6.53
C GLN A 12 15.51 0.95 6.23
N ARG A 13 15.16 1.90 7.08
CA ARG A 13 15.52 3.32 6.96
C ARG A 13 15.73 3.95 8.32
N ALA A 14 16.67 4.90 8.40
CA ALA A 14 16.86 5.67 9.62
C ALA A 14 15.67 6.59 9.91
N PHE A 15 15.50 6.97 11.17
CA PHE A 15 14.53 8.00 11.56
C PHE A 15 14.89 9.37 10.97
N ARG A 16 16.17 9.75 11.06
CA ARG A 16 16.69 10.92 10.40
C ARG A 16 16.82 10.69 8.89
N ASN A 17 16.71 11.74 8.10
CA ASN A 17 16.89 11.65 6.63
C ASN A 17 18.39 11.52 6.26
N ILE A 18 18.97 10.37 6.56
CA ILE A 18 20.35 10.00 6.24
C ILE A 18 20.38 8.80 5.31
N LYS A 19 21.42 8.72 4.48
CA LYS A 19 21.63 7.57 3.58
C LYS A 19 22.10 6.33 4.35
N LYS A 20 21.85 5.14 3.82
CA LYS A 20 22.26 3.87 4.45
C LYS A 20 23.76 3.80 4.72
N ASP A 21 24.56 4.27 3.79
CA ASP A 21 26.03 4.27 3.93
C ASP A 21 26.51 5.14 5.11
N GLN A 22 25.74 6.16 5.48
CA GLN A 22 26.06 7.04 6.61
C GLN A 22 25.70 6.42 7.98
N MET A 23 24.99 5.28 7.99
CA MET A 23 24.73 4.53 9.21
C MET A 23 25.86 3.59 9.59
N ILE A 24 26.74 3.27 8.63
CA ILE A 24 27.89 2.43 8.85
C ILE A 24 28.96 3.25 9.58
N ASN A 25 29.65 2.62 10.52
CA ASN A 25 30.78 3.24 11.21
C ASN A 25 31.88 3.62 10.19
N SER A 26 32.26 4.90 10.18
CA SER A 26 33.24 5.45 9.25
C SER A 26 34.68 4.91 9.47
N ILE A 27 34.97 4.28 10.60
CA ILE A 27 36.26 3.72 10.92
C ILE A 27 36.40 2.30 10.38
N ASN A 28 35.39 1.45 10.67
CA ASN A 28 35.40 0.04 10.31
C ASN A 28 34.80 -0.24 8.93
N GLU A 29 33.94 0.62 8.45
CA GLU A 29 33.18 0.54 7.17
C GLU A 29 32.42 -0.79 6.94
N LYS A 30 32.21 -1.56 8.01
CA LYS A 30 31.56 -2.89 7.99
C LYS A 30 30.84 -3.17 9.31
N ASP A 31 30.16 -4.31 9.35
CA ASP A 31 29.53 -4.91 10.54
C ASP A 31 28.47 -4.00 11.20
N CYS A 32 27.70 -3.27 10.40
CA CYS A 32 26.56 -2.54 10.90
C CYS A 32 25.37 -3.49 11.02
N VAL A 33 25.15 -4.06 12.20
CA VAL A 33 24.04 -4.97 12.48
C VAL A 33 23.17 -4.37 13.59
N VAL A 34 21.87 -4.46 13.41
CA VAL A 34 20.85 -4.05 14.39
C VAL A 34 19.98 -5.24 14.68
N GLU A 35 19.77 -5.49 15.93
CA GLU A 35 18.87 -6.50 16.45
C GLU A 35 17.77 -5.81 17.25
N VAL A 36 16.51 -6.16 16.98
CA VAL A 36 15.33 -5.60 17.64
C VAL A 36 14.46 -6.77 18.12
N GLU A 37 14.25 -6.83 19.42
CA GLU A 37 13.38 -7.81 20.06
C GLU A 37 12.13 -7.11 20.59
N PHE A 38 10.97 -7.70 20.37
CA PHE A 38 9.69 -7.19 20.86
C PHE A 38 8.66 -8.31 20.94
N THR A 39 7.63 -8.10 21.76
CA THR A 39 6.54 -9.05 21.96
C THR A 39 5.23 -8.46 21.46
N ILE A 40 4.46 -9.24 20.72
CA ILE A 40 3.09 -8.89 20.30
C ILE A 40 2.15 -10.02 20.75
N GLY A 41 1.27 -9.74 21.70
CA GLY A 41 0.40 -10.76 22.27
C GLY A 41 1.19 -11.84 23.00
N GLN A 42 1.16 -13.06 22.49
CA GLN A 42 1.90 -14.20 23.05
C GLN A 42 3.15 -14.58 22.24
N ASN A 43 3.43 -13.85 21.15
CA ASN A 43 4.55 -14.16 20.27
C ASN A 43 5.71 -13.21 20.52
N GLU A 44 6.90 -13.79 20.64
CA GLU A 44 8.16 -13.06 20.72
C GLU A 44 8.78 -12.97 19.33
N TYR A 45 9.10 -11.75 18.91
CA TYR A 45 9.71 -11.48 17.62
C TYR A 45 11.11 -10.92 17.80
N LYS A 46 12.02 -11.42 16.98
CA LYS A 46 13.38 -10.92 16.88
C LYS A 46 13.70 -10.62 15.43
N ILE A 47 14.14 -9.41 15.16
CA ILE A 47 14.50 -8.96 13.82
C ILE A 47 15.97 -8.63 13.82
N ILE A 48 16.73 -9.26 12.91
CA ILE A 48 18.13 -8.99 12.70
C ILE A 48 18.30 -8.35 11.33
N ARG A 49 18.90 -7.18 11.29
CA ARG A 49 19.14 -6.46 10.04
C ARG A 49 20.56 -5.89 10.00
N GLY A 50 21.23 -6.15 8.88
CA GLY A 50 22.61 -5.72 8.67
C GLY A 50 22.85 -4.94 7.38
N ILE A 51 23.90 -4.13 7.40
CA ILE A 51 24.53 -3.51 6.23
C ILE A 51 25.99 -3.94 6.24
N LYS A 52 26.43 -4.63 5.20
CA LYS A 52 27.81 -5.17 5.13
C LYS A 52 28.20 -6.05 6.34
N PRO A 53 27.69 -7.30 6.41
CA PRO A 53 26.90 -8.02 5.40
C PRO A 53 25.43 -7.59 5.34
N ASN A 54 24.81 -7.76 4.17
CA ASN A 54 23.37 -7.50 4.02
C ASN A 54 22.57 -8.66 4.61
N ILE A 55 22.09 -8.49 5.82
CA ILE A 55 21.35 -9.49 6.58
C ILE A 55 19.92 -8.97 6.78
N PHE A 56 18.94 -9.84 6.63
CA PHE A 56 17.58 -9.58 7.05
C PHE A 56 16.90 -10.88 7.46
N GLU A 57 16.71 -11.05 8.75
CA GLU A 57 16.11 -12.22 9.37
C GLU A 57 14.95 -11.81 10.27
N ILE A 58 13.88 -12.60 10.25
CA ILE A 58 12.72 -12.44 11.12
C ILE A 58 12.53 -13.76 11.86
N TRP A 59 12.58 -13.71 13.16
CA TRP A 59 12.36 -14.84 14.06
C TRP A 59 11.05 -14.65 14.82
N CYS A 60 10.32 -15.73 15.02
CA CYS A 60 9.11 -15.76 15.82
C CYS A 60 9.20 -16.97 16.77
N ASN A 61 9.20 -16.74 18.09
CA ASN A 61 9.35 -17.78 19.10
C ASN A 61 10.55 -18.71 18.81
N ASP A 62 11.72 -18.15 18.56
CA ASP A 62 12.99 -18.82 18.21
C ASP A 62 12.96 -19.62 16.89
N VAL A 63 11.89 -19.52 16.11
CA VAL A 63 11.81 -20.12 14.78
C VAL A 63 12.01 -19.04 13.72
N MET A 64 13.01 -19.22 12.87
CA MET A 64 13.23 -18.31 11.75
C MET A 64 12.11 -18.50 10.71
N LEU A 65 11.44 -17.42 10.36
CA LEU A 65 10.45 -17.44 9.29
C LEU A 65 11.17 -17.72 7.98
N ASN A 66 10.62 -18.66 7.17
CA ASN A 66 11.24 -19.08 5.92
C ASN A 66 11.43 -17.90 4.97
N GLN A 67 12.66 -17.70 4.48
CA GLN A 67 13.06 -16.54 3.66
C GLN A 67 13.33 -16.90 2.20
N ASP A 68 12.58 -17.84 1.64
CA ASP A 68 12.74 -18.27 0.24
C ASP A 68 12.27 -17.21 -0.77
N ALA A 69 11.55 -16.17 -0.32
CA ALA A 69 11.07 -15.08 -1.15
C ALA A 69 12.01 -13.86 -1.13
N ALA A 70 11.76 -12.89 -2.01
CA ALA A 70 12.55 -11.68 -2.08
C ALA A 70 12.44 -10.82 -0.80
N GLN A 71 13.53 -10.20 -0.36
CA GLN A 71 13.56 -9.34 0.85
C GLN A 71 12.44 -8.30 0.90
N ARG A 72 11.95 -7.83 -0.26
CA ARG A 72 10.83 -6.87 -0.35
C ARG A 72 9.50 -7.46 0.15
N ASP A 73 9.27 -8.73 -0.10
CA ASP A 73 8.02 -9.39 0.31
C ASP A 73 8.03 -9.63 1.82
N TYR A 74 9.19 -9.96 2.39
CA TYR A 74 9.35 -10.04 3.85
C TYR A 74 9.21 -8.69 4.53
N GLN A 75 9.70 -7.60 3.94
CA GLN A 75 9.50 -6.27 4.49
C GLN A 75 8.00 -5.91 4.51
N LYS A 76 7.27 -6.20 3.44
CA LYS A 76 5.82 -6.01 3.41
C LYS A 76 5.11 -6.89 4.44
N HIS A 77 5.52 -8.16 4.56
CA HIS A 77 4.96 -9.06 5.56
C HIS A 77 5.18 -8.53 6.98
N LEU A 78 6.39 -8.05 7.28
CA LEU A 78 6.71 -7.42 8.56
C LEU A 78 5.81 -6.22 8.84
N GLU A 79 5.69 -5.29 7.89
CA GLU A 79 4.90 -4.06 8.06
C GLU A 79 3.39 -4.33 8.12
N SER A 80 2.86 -5.20 7.24
CA SER A 80 1.41 -5.40 7.11
C SER A 80 0.84 -6.45 8.04
N THR A 81 1.61 -7.50 8.39
CA THR A 81 1.11 -8.64 9.15
C THR A 81 1.57 -8.61 10.59
N ILE A 82 2.85 -8.36 10.84
CA ILE A 82 3.43 -8.41 12.18
C ILE A 82 3.23 -7.07 12.89
N LEU A 83 3.77 -5.99 12.35
CA LEU A 83 3.73 -4.67 13.00
C LEU A 83 2.38 -3.98 12.82
N LYS A 84 1.68 -4.24 11.70
CA LYS A 84 0.46 -3.54 11.27
C LYS A 84 0.60 -2.02 11.22
N LEU A 85 1.83 -1.55 11.05
CA LEU A 85 2.21 -0.14 10.99
C LEU A 85 3.27 0.04 9.91
N ASN A 86 3.12 1.07 9.09
CA ASN A 86 4.20 1.50 8.21
C ASN A 86 5.15 2.48 8.95
N PHE A 87 6.26 2.82 8.30
CA PHE A 87 7.26 3.73 8.86
C PHE A 87 6.66 5.06 9.32
N ARG A 88 5.72 5.63 8.57
CA ARG A 88 5.12 6.93 8.90
C ARG A 88 4.22 6.84 10.12
N SER A 89 3.35 5.86 10.18
CA SER A 89 2.45 5.65 11.32
C SER A 89 3.24 5.29 12.57
N PHE A 90 4.27 4.46 12.44
CA PHE A 90 5.18 4.15 13.54
C PHE A 90 5.86 5.41 14.09
N THR A 91 6.41 6.26 13.24
CA THR A 91 7.09 7.49 13.67
C THR A 91 6.13 8.53 14.27
N GLN A 92 4.85 8.47 13.93
CA GLN A 92 3.83 9.36 14.49
C GLN A 92 3.27 8.89 15.84
N VAL A 93 3.29 7.58 16.09
CA VAL A 93 2.69 6.99 17.29
C VAL A 93 3.75 6.66 18.35
N VAL A 94 4.88 6.12 17.92
CA VAL A 94 5.92 5.61 18.83
C VAL A 94 6.97 6.67 19.12
N ILE A 95 7.34 7.47 18.13
CA ILE A 95 8.41 8.48 18.28
C ILE A 95 7.79 9.85 18.46
N LEU A 96 7.65 10.26 19.70
CA LEU A 96 7.11 11.58 20.07
C LEU A 96 8.21 12.48 20.65
N GLY A 97 8.12 13.77 20.37
CA GLY A 97 8.96 14.77 21.04
C GLY A 97 10.40 14.91 20.54
N ASN A 98 10.74 14.43 19.35
CA ASN A 98 12.05 14.63 18.74
C ASN A 98 12.05 15.89 17.85
N ALA A 99 13.22 16.51 17.65
CA ALA A 99 13.41 17.71 16.80
C ALA A 99 12.94 17.53 15.34
N SER A 100 12.95 16.29 14.82
CA SER A 100 12.45 15.94 13.48
C SER A 100 10.98 15.49 13.45
N PHE A 101 10.31 15.51 14.61
CA PHE A 101 8.91 15.11 14.70
C PHE A 101 8.00 16.19 14.11
N VAL A 102 7.17 15.78 13.15
CA VAL A 102 6.11 16.64 12.60
C VAL A 102 4.81 16.27 13.29
N PRO A 103 4.20 17.17 14.09
CA PRO A 103 2.94 16.90 14.77
C PRO A 103 1.86 16.43 13.80
N PHE A 104 1.02 15.49 14.21
CA PHE A 104 -0.05 14.92 13.40
C PHE A 104 -0.89 15.99 12.69
N MET A 105 -1.23 17.08 13.37
CA MET A 105 -2.06 18.16 12.82
C MET A 105 -1.36 18.95 11.72
N GLN A 106 -0.03 18.94 11.67
CA GLN A 106 0.77 19.61 10.63
C GLN A 106 0.98 18.71 9.40
N LEU A 107 0.66 17.43 9.49
CA LEU A 107 0.67 16.55 8.33
C LEU A 107 -0.35 17.01 7.29
N ARG A 108 -0.04 16.79 6.01
CA ARG A 108 -1.00 16.98 4.92
C ARG A 108 -2.23 16.09 5.13
N ALA A 109 -3.42 16.54 4.76
CA ALA A 109 -4.68 15.83 4.96
C ALA A 109 -4.65 14.35 4.50
N ARG A 110 -4.05 14.07 3.34
CA ARG A 110 -3.85 12.70 2.83
C ARG A 110 -3.04 11.83 3.80
N HIS A 111 -2.00 12.37 4.39
CA HIS A 111 -1.13 11.63 5.31
C HIS A 111 -1.80 11.40 6.66
N ARG A 112 -2.54 12.39 7.18
CA ARG A 112 -3.34 12.20 8.41
C ARG A 112 -4.34 11.07 8.25
N ARG A 113 -5.06 11.07 7.13
CA ARG A 113 -6.03 10.02 6.81
C ARG A 113 -5.37 8.64 6.76
N GLN A 114 -4.23 8.51 6.10
CA GLN A 114 -3.50 7.25 6.01
C GLN A 114 -3.08 6.74 7.40
N VAL A 115 -2.53 7.61 8.25
CA VAL A 115 -2.15 7.23 9.64
C VAL A 115 -3.37 6.73 10.43
N VAL A 116 -4.51 7.42 10.32
CA VAL A 116 -5.74 7.01 10.99
C VAL A 116 -6.28 5.68 10.46
N GLU A 117 -6.29 5.50 9.13
CA GLU A 117 -6.75 4.25 8.49
C GLU A 117 -5.91 3.05 8.93
N GLU A 118 -4.59 3.22 9.05
CA GLU A 118 -3.69 2.17 9.53
C GLU A 118 -3.87 1.85 11.02
N ILE A 119 -3.91 2.87 11.89
CA ILE A 119 -4.08 2.67 13.34
C ILE A 119 -5.41 1.97 13.66
N LEU A 120 -6.47 2.31 12.93
CA LEU A 120 -7.78 1.73 13.11
C LEU A 120 -8.00 0.43 12.33
N ASP A 121 -7.00 -0.02 11.55
CA ASP A 121 -7.09 -1.21 10.66
C ASP A 121 -8.29 -1.15 9.70
N ILE A 122 -8.65 0.06 9.23
CA ILE A 122 -9.80 0.31 8.35
C ILE A 122 -9.40 0.55 6.88
N GLU A 123 -8.15 0.32 6.53
CA GLU A 123 -7.63 0.48 5.15
C GLU A 123 -8.42 -0.39 4.14
N ILE A 124 -8.99 -1.51 4.62
CA ILE A 124 -9.81 -2.40 3.81
C ILE A 124 -11.00 -1.67 3.16
N PHE A 125 -11.64 -0.74 3.86
CA PHE A 125 -12.78 0.02 3.31
C PHE A 125 -12.36 0.95 2.18
N SER A 126 -11.16 1.54 2.25
CA SER A 126 -10.60 2.33 1.16
C SER A 126 -10.31 1.47 -0.07
N LYS A 127 -9.76 0.28 0.12
CA LYS A 127 -9.55 -0.70 -0.97
C LYS A 127 -10.87 -1.18 -1.59
N MET A 128 -11.86 -1.49 -0.76
CA MET A 128 -13.20 -1.86 -1.24
C MET A 128 -13.84 -0.75 -2.07
N ASN A 129 -13.72 0.51 -1.64
CA ASN A 129 -14.27 1.65 -2.37
C ASN A 129 -13.61 1.83 -3.74
N LEU A 130 -12.29 1.62 -3.85
CA LEU A 130 -11.59 1.64 -5.14
C LEU A 130 -12.11 0.55 -6.08
N LEU A 131 -12.21 -0.68 -5.62
CA LEU A 131 -12.74 -1.81 -6.39
C LEU A 131 -14.20 -1.60 -6.81
N PHE A 132 -15.02 -1.02 -5.92
CA PHE A 132 -16.39 -0.70 -6.23
C PHE A 132 -16.51 0.34 -7.35
N ARG A 133 -15.73 1.43 -7.26
CA ARG A 133 -15.70 2.46 -8.32
C ARG A 133 -15.24 1.91 -9.67
N GLU A 134 -14.27 1.02 -9.68
CA GLU A 134 -13.81 0.36 -10.91
C GLU A 134 -14.92 -0.49 -11.52
N LYS A 135 -15.60 -1.32 -10.69
CA LYS A 135 -16.75 -2.10 -11.16
C LYS A 135 -17.88 -1.22 -11.67
N GLN A 136 -18.21 -0.14 -10.97
CA GLN A 136 -19.24 0.81 -11.39
C GLN A 136 -18.89 1.41 -12.75
N LYS A 137 -17.66 1.87 -12.95
CA LYS A 137 -17.20 2.41 -14.23
C LYS A 137 -17.37 1.41 -15.38
N ASN A 138 -16.98 0.16 -15.15
CA ASN A 138 -17.12 -0.90 -16.16
C ASN A 138 -18.59 -1.16 -16.50
N GLN A 139 -19.50 -1.14 -15.50
CA GLN A 139 -20.93 -1.28 -15.75
C GLN A 139 -21.50 -0.09 -16.53
N ASP A 140 -21.09 1.12 -16.19
CA ASP A 140 -21.52 2.34 -16.91
C ASP A 140 -21.09 2.32 -18.38
N GLU A 141 -19.90 1.77 -18.68
CA GLU A 141 -19.42 1.57 -20.06
C GLU A 141 -20.26 0.55 -20.82
N ILE A 142 -20.63 -0.58 -20.18
CA ILE A 142 -21.50 -1.60 -20.78
C ILE A 142 -22.90 -1.02 -21.06
N ILE A 143 -23.46 -0.27 -20.13
CA ILE A 143 -24.77 0.39 -20.30
C ILE A 143 -24.73 1.35 -21.49
N LYS A 144 -23.73 2.23 -21.56
CA LYS A 144 -23.57 3.17 -22.69
C LYS A 144 -23.45 2.45 -24.04
N GLN A 145 -22.71 1.34 -24.08
CA GLN A 145 -22.60 0.53 -25.28
C GLN A 145 -23.93 -0.10 -25.70
N SER A 146 -24.71 -0.59 -24.73
CA SER A 146 -26.03 -1.15 -24.98
C SER A 146 -27.01 -0.07 -25.46
N ASP A 147 -27.03 1.08 -24.83
CA ASP A 147 -27.88 2.22 -25.25
C ASP A 147 -27.54 2.66 -26.67
N PHE A 148 -26.26 2.76 -27.00
CA PHE A 148 -25.82 3.09 -28.37
C PHE A 148 -26.30 2.05 -29.38
N ASN A 149 -26.20 0.76 -29.06
CA ASN A 149 -26.68 -0.32 -29.93
C ASN A 149 -28.21 -0.25 -30.11
N CYS A 150 -28.98 0.05 -29.06
CA CYS A 150 -30.42 0.23 -29.14
C CYS A 150 -30.77 1.40 -30.09
N GLN A 151 -30.13 2.56 -29.94
CA GLN A 151 -30.33 3.72 -30.82
C GLN A 151 -30.02 3.40 -32.30
N LEU A 152 -28.96 2.61 -32.53
CA LEU A 152 -28.61 2.16 -33.88
C LEU A 152 -29.69 1.25 -34.50
N ILE A 153 -30.24 0.36 -33.71
CA ILE A 153 -31.33 -0.54 -34.15
C ILE A 153 -32.59 0.26 -34.43
N ASP A 154 -32.98 1.18 -33.54
CA ASP A 154 -34.14 2.02 -33.71
C ASP A 154 -34.05 2.86 -35.00
N SER A 155 -32.90 3.47 -35.27
CA SER A 155 -32.67 4.24 -36.49
C SER A 155 -32.78 3.37 -37.77
N LYS A 156 -32.30 2.12 -37.72
CA LYS A 156 -32.45 1.16 -38.81
C LYS A 156 -33.92 0.77 -39.04
N ILE A 157 -34.66 0.54 -37.95
CA ILE A 157 -36.10 0.23 -38.03
C ILE A 157 -36.88 1.38 -38.67
N GLU A 158 -36.63 2.62 -38.25
CA GLU A 158 -37.25 3.79 -38.85
C GLU A 158 -36.94 3.94 -40.35
N SER A 159 -35.67 3.76 -40.74
CA SER A 159 -35.25 3.81 -42.14
C SER A 159 -35.96 2.72 -42.97
N GLN A 160 -36.08 1.51 -42.46
CA GLN A 160 -36.78 0.42 -43.12
C GLN A 160 -38.28 0.65 -43.23
N LYS A 161 -38.91 1.19 -42.21
CA LYS A 161 -40.32 1.56 -42.24
C LYS A 161 -40.62 2.58 -43.36
N LYS A 162 -39.83 3.65 -43.42
CA LYS A 162 -39.94 4.65 -44.51
C LYS A 162 -39.79 4.02 -45.88
N HIS A 163 -38.81 3.14 -46.06
CA HIS A 163 -38.60 2.46 -47.36
C HIS A 163 -39.79 1.58 -47.75
N ILE A 164 -40.43 0.89 -46.80
CA ILE A 164 -41.64 0.09 -47.01
C ILE A 164 -42.81 0.99 -47.40
N GLU A 165 -42.99 2.11 -46.72
CA GLU A 165 -44.05 3.09 -47.03
C GLU A 165 -43.90 3.70 -48.44
N ASP A 166 -42.65 4.05 -48.83
CA ASP A 166 -42.35 4.56 -50.16
C ASP A 166 -42.64 3.51 -51.25
N MET A 167 -42.28 2.26 -51.02
CA MET A 167 -42.56 1.15 -51.94
C MET A 167 -44.04 0.81 -52.04
N SER A 168 -44.81 0.97 -50.99
CA SER A 168 -46.24 0.73 -50.99
C SER A 168 -47.03 1.87 -51.65
N GLY A 169 -46.56 3.14 -51.53
CA GLY A 169 -47.13 4.29 -52.17
C GLY A 169 -46.94 4.35 -53.71
N ASN A 170 -45.89 3.70 -54.21
CA ASN A 170 -45.60 3.64 -55.68
C ASN A 170 -46.35 2.50 -56.40
N LYS A 171 -47.25 1.79 -55.74
CA LYS A 171 -48.10 0.72 -56.35
C LYS A 171 -49.52 1.15 -56.63
N GLN A 172 -49.85 2.43 -56.54
CA GLN A 172 -51.08 3.03 -57.05
C GLN A 172 -50.76 3.84 -58.32
#